data_2b525e3f6422da9343d74a8471fd47c6
#
_entry.id   2b525e3f6422da9343d74a8471fd47c6
#
_cell.length_a   1.000
_cell.length_b   1.000
_cell.length_c   1.000
_cell.angle_alpha   90.00
_cell.angle_beta   90.00
_cell.angle_gamma   90.00
#
_symmetry.space_group_name_H-M   'P 1'
#
loop_
_entity.id
_entity.type
_entity.pdbx_description
1 polymer ?
#
loop_
_entity_poly.entity_id
_entity_poly.type
_entity_poly.pdbx_seq_one_letter_code
_entity_poly.pdbx_strand_id
1 'polypeptide(L)'
;FTWDMNYPPADRVEGLILWNGFVRGPKAAPGEYFAKFKSGSDSVEVGFAILGDPNYKTTNADYEEQVNFLLTVRDKFTEVMKALKNIKEVRQQLTDFNARIGKDIPNEIKLKIDTINKQITAVEESLHQTKAKSGQDVLNYPIRLDDKLASVYNAASAGNTTPSRQAKEAYAELAAQTDAALTKLKKIVEED
;
A
#
# COMPACT_ATOMS: atom_id res chain seq x y z
N PHE A 1 -7.41 -5.89 -26.26
CA PHE A 1 -7.30 -5.34 -24.90
C PHE A 1 -8.70 -5.16 -24.32
N THR A 2 -8.92 -5.64 -23.12
CA THR A 2 -10.17 -5.42 -22.37
C THR A 2 -9.82 -4.69 -21.08
N TRP A 3 -10.47 -3.56 -20.83
CA TRP A 3 -10.37 -2.87 -19.57
C TRP A 3 -11.51 -3.31 -18.64
N ASP A 4 -11.18 -3.65 -17.41
CA ASP A 4 -12.13 -4.09 -16.39
C ASP A 4 -12.79 -2.92 -15.62
N MET A 5 -12.60 -1.70 -16.09
CA MET A 5 -13.06 -0.45 -15.48
C MET A 5 -12.48 -0.18 -14.07
N ASN A 6 -11.37 -0.79 -13.74
CA ASN A 6 -10.67 -0.52 -12.49
C ASN A 6 -9.41 0.30 -12.72
N TYR A 7 -9.07 1.13 -11.73
CA TYR A 7 -7.74 1.73 -11.61
C TYR A 7 -6.69 0.66 -11.27
N PRO A 8 -5.41 0.92 -11.52
CA PRO A 8 -4.34 -0.01 -11.12
C PRO A 8 -4.41 -0.32 -9.61
N PRO A 9 -4.13 -1.57 -9.20
CA PRO A 9 -4.07 -1.93 -7.78
C PRO A 9 -2.87 -1.28 -7.09
N ALA A 10 -2.83 -1.36 -5.77
CA ALA A 10 -1.64 -1.02 -4.98
C ALA A 10 -0.47 -1.94 -5.32
N ASP A 11 0.75 -1.46 -5.05
CA ASP A 11 1.96 -2.27 -5.12
C ASP A 11 1.85 -3.48 -4.19
N ARG A 12 2.59 -4.55 -4.54
CA ARG A 12 2.62 -5.78 -3.77
C ARG A 12 4.06 -6.15 -3.43
N VAL A 13 4.23 -6.76 -2.26
CA VAL A 13 5.46 -7.44 -1.87
C VAL A 13 5.14 -8.92 -1.77
N GLU A 14 5.89 -9.73 -2.52
CA GLU A 14 5.69 -11.18 -2.54
C GLU A 14 6.04 -11.81 -1.18
N GLY A 15 5.20 -12.76 -0.76
CA GLY A 15 5.35 -13.49 0.49
C GLY A 15 4.75 -12.82 1.72
N LEU A 16 4.21 -11.59 1.62
CA LEU A 16 3.47 -10.98 2.73
C LEU A 16 2.09 -11.61 2.89
N ILE A 17 1.71 -11.83 4.13
CA ILE A 17 0.41 -12.40 4.51
C ILE A 17 -0.43 -11.29 5.14
N LEU A 18 -1.57 -11.02 4.53
CA LEU A 18 -2.52 -10.00 4.96
C LEU A 18 -3.89 -10.65 5.17
N TRP A 19 -4.55 -10.33 6.27
CA TRP A 19 -5.92 -10.76 6.55
C TRP A 19 -6.93 -10.17 5.56
N ASN A 20 -6.84 -8.87 5.33
CA ASN A 20 -7.73 -8.14 4.42
C ASN A 20 -7.31 -8.23 2.95
N GLY A 21 -6.19 -8.90 2.66
CA GLY A 21 -5.61 -9.00 1.33
C GLY A 21 -5.00 -7.69 0.84
N PHE A 22 -4.50 -7.71 -0.38
CA PHE A 22 -3.91 -6.54 -1.03
C PHE A 22 -4.99 -5.61 -1.57
N VAL A 23 -4.77 -4.31 -1.42
CA VAL A 23 -5.67 -3.26 -1.90
C VAL A 23 -5.73 -3.26 -3.42
N ARG A 24 -6.93 -3.39 -3.95
CA ARG A 24 -7.23 -3.34 -5.39
C ARG A 24 -7.38 -1.89 -5.85
N GLY A 25 -7.37 -1.67 -7.17
CA GLY A 25 -7.79 -0.40 -7.73
C GLY A 25 -9.31 -0.25 -7.61
N PRO A 26 -9.83 0.94 -7.27
CA PRO A 26 -11.27 1.18 -7.30
C PRO A 26 -11.81 1.13 -8.73
N LYS A 27 -13.11 0.89 -8.87
CA LYS A 27 -13.80 1.08 -10.15
C LYS A 27 -13.80 2.56 -10.53
N ALA A 28 -13.69 2.82 -11.82
CA ALA A 28 -13.85 4.16 -12.36
C ALA A 28 -15.26 4.72 -12.08
N ALA A 29 -15.36 5.98 -11.70
CA ALA A 29 -16.64 6.65 -11.48
C ALA A 29 -17.42 6.75 -12.79
N PRO A 30 -18.77 6.87 -12.75
CA PRO A 30 -19.55 7.25 -13.94
C PRO A 30 -19.06 8.58 -14.50
N GLY A 31 -18.95 8.66 -15.84
CA GLY A 31 -18.43 9.84 -16.53
C GLY A 31 -17.98 9.55 -17.96
N GLU A 32 -17.43 10.56 -18.60
CA GLU A 32 -16.90 10.46 -19.97
C GLU A 32 -15.43 10.01 -19.92
N TYR A 33 -15.07 9.05 -20.77
CA TYR A 33 -13.74 8.47 -20.87
C TYR A 33 -13.29 8.39 -22.32
N PHE A 34 -11.99 8.34 -22.53
CA PHE A 34 -11.39 8.21 -23.85
C PHE A 34 -10.39 7.07 -23.90
N ALA A 35 -10.56 6.17 -24.85
CA ALA A 35 -9.57 5.14 -25.16
C ALA A 35 -8.68 5.62 -26.28
N LYS A 36 -7.37 5.71 -26.03
CA LYS A 36 -6.38 6.11 -27.03
C LYS A 36 -5.50 4.94 -27.42
N PHE A 37 -5.56 4.55 -28.68
CA PHE A 37 -4.68 3.56 -29.26
C PHE A 37 -3.55 4.26 -30.03
N LYS A 38 -2.29 3.79 -29.82
CA LYS A 38 -1.10 4.31 -30.53
C LYS A 38 -0.37 3.17 -31.20
N SER A 39 0.03 3.36 -32.46
CA SER A 39 0.87 2.45 -33.23
C SER A 39 1.90 3.26 -34.02
N GLY A 40 3.15 3.26 -33.58
CA GLY A 40 4.19 4.12 -34.15
C GLY A 40 3.85 5.61 -33.99
N SER A 41 3.77 6.33 -35.09
CA SER A 41 3.36 7.75 -35.16
C SER A 41 1.85 7.96 -35.17
N ASP A 42 1.08 6.92 -35.45
CA ASP A 42 -0.36 7.00 -35.62
C ASP A 42 -1.09 6.82 -34.27
N SER A 43 -2.20 7.55 -34.13
CA SER A 43 -3.06 7.39 -32.96
C SER A 43 -4.52 7.60 -33.34
N VAL A 44 -5.38 6.80 -32.70
CA VAL A 44 -6.84 6.96 -32.78
C VAL A 44 -7.38 7.07 -31.34
N GLU A 45 -8.39 7.90 -31.17
CA GLU A 45 -9.06 8.10 -29.90
C GLU A 45 -10.58 7.90 -30.04
N VAL A 46 -11.17 7.16 -29.10
CA VAL A 46 -12.61 6.87 -29.07
C VAL A 46 -13.16 7.22 -27.69
N GLY A 47 -14.16 8.09 -27.68
CA GLY A 47 -14.90 8.45 -26.46
C GLY A 47 -15.97 7.41 -26.12
N PHE A 48 -16.18 7.20 -24.82
CA PHE A 48 -17.26 6.38 -24.29
C PHE A 48 -17.67 6.87 -22.90
N ALA A 49 -18.90 6.52 -22.48
CA ALA A 49 -19.41 6.86 -21.16
C ALA A 49 -19.52 5.64 -20.26
N ILE A 50 -19.15 5.80 -18.97
CA ILE A 50 -19.51 4.86 -17.91
C ILE A 50 -20.77 5.41 -17.24
N LEU A 51 -21.81 4.60 -17.13
CA LEU A 51 -23.07 4.97 -16.51
C LEU A 51 -23.12 4.44 -15.07
N GLY A 52 -23.74 5.21 -14.18
CA GLY A 52 -24.06 4.75 -12.83
C GLY A 52 -25.10 3.65 -12.84
N ASP A 53 -25.15 2.84 -11.78
CA ASP A 53 -26.19 1.82 -11.61
C ASP A 53 -27.56 2.51 -11.39
N PRO A 54 -28.54 2.30 -12.26
CA PRO A 54 -29.84 2.97 -12.18
C PRO A 54 -30.67 2.58 -10.93
N ASN A 55 -30.29 1.51 -10.24
CA ASN A 55 -30.95 1.08 -9.00
C ASN A 55 -30.52 1.88 -7.77
N TYR A 56 -29.46 2.68 -7.87
CA TYR A 56 -28.96 3.53 -6.78
C TYR A 56 -29.23 5.00 -7.07
N LYS A 57 -29.49 5.76 -6.00
CA LYS A 57 -29.66 7.22 -6.07
C LYS A 57 -28.33 7.99 -5.92
N THR A 58 -27.21 7.29 -6.06
CA THR A 58 -25.86 7.84 -5.92
C THR A 58 -25.59 8.79 -7.09
N THR A 59 -25.17 9.99 -6.78
CA THR A 59 -24.80 11.00 -7.78
C THR A 59 -23.40 10.76 -8.33
N ASN A 60 -23.06 11.35 -9.48
CA ASN A 60 -21.70 11.29 -10.01
C ASN A 60 -20.67 11.86 -9.01
N ALA A 61 -21.02 12.94 -8.31
CA ALA A 61 -20.16 13.53 -7.27
C ALA A 61 -19.89 12.55 -6.12
N ASP A 62 -20.88 11.76 -5.70
CA ASP A 62 -20.70 10.74 -4.66
C ASP A 62 -19.76 9.63 -5.13
N TYR A 63 -19.89 9.18 -6.38
CA TYR A 63 -18.98 8.19 -6.97
C TYR A 63 -17.55 8.73 -7.07
N GLU A 64 -17.37 9.97 -7.51
CA GLU A 64 -16.05 10.62 -7.59
C GLU A 64 -15.41 10.75 -6.20
N GLU A 65 -16.18 11.16 -5.19
CA GLU A 65 -15.71 11.23 -3.82
C GLU A 65 -15.24 9.87 -3.30
N GLN A 66 -16.02 8.80 -3.56
CA GLN A 66 -15.63 7.44 -3.18
C GLN A 66 -14.33 7.01 -3.89
N VAL A 67 -14.24 7.20 -5.20
CA VAL A 67 -13.07 6.81 -5.98
C VAL A 67 -11.83 7.56 -5.50
N ASN A 68 -11.91 8.88 -5.30
CA ASN A 68 -10.80 9.70 -4.84
C ASN A 68 -10.32 9.26 -3.46
N PHE A 69 -11.23 8.98 -2.55
CA PHE A 69 -10.88 8.46 -1.22
C PHE A 69 -10.18 7.09 -1.33
N LEU A 70 -10.73 6.16 -2.11
CA LEU A 70 -10.14 4.84 -2.30
C LEU A 70 -8.76 4.90 -2.96
N LEU A 71 -8.55 5.81 -3.92
CA LEU A 71 -7.24 6.06 -4.50
C LEU A 71 -6.25 6.57 -3.44
N THR A 72 -6.68 7.48 -2.59
CA THR A 72 -5.86 8.01 -1.48
C THR A 72 -5.42 6.89 -0.52
N VAL A 73 -6.33 5.99 -0.13
CA VAL A 73 -6.00 4.84 0.72
C VAL A 73 -5.07 3.86 0.01
N ARG A 74 -5.33 3.56 -1.27
CA ARG A 74 -4.47 2.70 -2.11
C ARG A 74 -3.05 3.23 -2.21
N ASP A 75 -2.90 4.54 -2.41
CA ASP A 75 -1.59 5.16 -2.56
C ASP A 75 -0.82 5.12 -1.23
N LYS A 76 -1.47 5.37 -0.10
CA LYS A 76 -0.86 5.21 1.23
C LYS A 76 -0.46 3.75 1.51
N PHE A 77 -1.29 2.79 1.12
CA PHE A 77 -0.92 1.36 1.21
C PHE A 77 0.30 1.04 0.32
N THR A 78 0.37 1.60 -0.89
CA THR A 78 1.54 1.47 -1.79
C THR A 78 2.82 2.02 -1.15
N GLU A 79 2.76 3.14 -0.42
CA GLU A 79 3.91 3.67 0.33
C GLU A 79 4.41 2.65 1.37
N VAL A 80 3.50 1.99 2.09
CA VAL A 80 3.86 0.91 3.03
C VAL A 80 4.53 -0.24 2.31
N MET A 81 3.99 -0.70 1.18
CA MET A 81 4.59 -1.78 0.39
C MET A 81 6.00 -1.43 -0.09
N LYS A 82 6.20 -0.21 -0.56
CA LYS A 82 7.53 0.29 -0.96
C LYS A 82 8.52 0.32 0.22
N ALA A 83 8.06 0.74 1.38
CA ALA A 83 8.89 0.74 2.60
C ALA A 83 9.29 -0.69 3.02
N LEU A 84 8.36 -1.64 3.02
CA LEU A 84 8.64 -3.04 3.33
C LEU A 84 9.62 -3.68 2.33
N LYS A 85 9.50 -3.33 1.05
CA LYS A 85 10.46 -3.74 0.01
C LYS A 85 11.85 -3.16 0.29
N ASN A 86 11.93 -1.86 0.60
CA ASN A 86 13.19 -1.20 0.95
C ASN A 86 13.85 -1.84 2.18
N ILE A 87 13.10 -2.11 3.25
CA ILE A 87 13.59 -2.83 4.44
C ILE A 87 14.22 -4.18 4.06
N LYS A 88 13.54 -4.95 3.18
CA LYS A 88 14.06 -6.24 2.71
C LYS A 88 15.38 -6.07 1.93
N GLU A 89 15.46 -5.05 1.08
CA GLU A 89 16.67 -4.74 0.29
C GLU A 89 17.84 -4.31 1.20
N VAL A 90 17.60 -3.43 2.18
CA VAL A 90 18.61 -3.01 3.15
C VAL A 90 19.14 -4.20 3.96
N ARG A 91 18.25 -5.07 4.46
CA ARG A 91 18.69 -6.30 5.16
C ARG A 91 19.54 -7.21 4.29
N GLN A 92 19.19 -7.38 3.02
CA GLN A 92 19.99 -8.17 2.11
C GLN A 92 21.38 -7.57 1.91
N GLN A 93 21.47 -6.25 1.72
CA GLN A 93 22.76 -5.55 1.60
C GLN A 93 23.62 -5.70 2.85
N LEU A 94 23.05 -5.58 4.05
CA LEU A 94 23.78 -5.78 5.32
C LEU A 94 24.24 -7.24 5.45
N THR A 95 23.45 -8.20 5.04
CA THR A 95 23.81 -9.63 5.05
C THR A 95 24.96 -9.91 4.08
N ASP A 96 24.88 -9.39 2.86
CA ASP A 96 25.91 -9.57 1.83
C ASP A 96 27.23 -8.87 2.24
N PHE A 97 27.14 -7.71 2.88
CA PHE A 97 28.28 -7.00 3.42
C PHE A 97 28.97 -7.83 4.50
N ASN A 98 28.22 -8.37 5.48
CA ASN A 98 28.76 -9.25 6.51
C ASN A 98 29.42 -10.51 5.92
N ALA A 99 28.81 -11.12 4.90
CA ALA A 99 29.35 -12.31 4.25
C ALA A 99 30.70 -12.03 3.52
N ARG A 100 30.83 -10.84 2.92
CA ARG A 100 32.05 -10.45 2.20
C ARG A 100 33.25 -10.16 3.11
N ILE A 101 33.01 -9.48 4.25
CA ILE A 101 34.11 -9.14 5.19
C ILE A 101 34.45 -10.34 6.07
N GLY A 102 33.54 -11.26 6.31
CA GLY A 102 33.79 -12.46 7.10
C GLY A 102 34.06 -12.21 8.57
N LYS A 103 35.07 -12.91 9.14
CA LYS A 103 35.36 -12.84 10.58
C LYS A 103 36.11 -11.59 11.00
N ASP A 104 36.66 -10.82 10.07
CA ASP A 104 37.50 -9.66 10.30
C ASP A 104 36.73 -8.34 10.43
N ILE A 105 35.41 -8.41 10.57
CA ILE A 105 34.60 -7.21 10.81
C ILE A 105 34.94 -6.56 12.13
N PRO A 106 35.34 -5.26 12.15
CA PRO A 106 35.54 -4.51 13.38
C PRO A 106 34.30 -4.53 14.27
N ASN A 107 34.45 -4.71 15.56
CA ASN A 107 33.35 -4.76 16.52
C ASN A 107 32.42 -3.54 16.44
N GLU A 108 32.96 -2.35 16.18
CA GLU A 108 32.17 -1.13 16.00
C GLU A 108 31.19 -1.23 14.82
N ILE A 109 31.66 -1.74 13.67
CA ILE A 109 30.79 -1.93 12.47
C ILE A 109 29.74 -2.99 12.74
N LYS A 110 30.10 -4.06 13.44
CA LYS A 110 29.12 -5.10 13.83
C LYS A 110 28.01 -4.53 14.71
N LEU A 111 28.35 -3.72 15.70
CA LEU A 111 27.40 -3.06 16.58
C LEU A 111 26.47 -2.09 15.81
N LYS A 112 27.00 -1.35 14.83
CA LYS A 112 26.20 -0.49 13.95
C LYS A 112 25.20 -1.31 13.13
N ILE A 113 25.64 -2.39 12.48
CA ILE A 113 24.78 -3.29 11.72
C ILE A 113 23.65 -3.87 12.59
N ASP A 114 23.99 -4.32 13.81
CA ASP A 114 22.99 -4.85 14.75
C ASP A 114 21.98 -3.77 15.17
N THR A 115 22.45 -2.54 15.36
CA THR A 115 21.60 -1.39 15.70
C THR A 115 20.64 -1.05 14.55
N ILE A 116 21.14 -0.94 13.32
CA ILE A 116 20.31 -0.69 12.12
C ILE A 116 19.28 -1.82 11.97
N ASN A 117 19.69 -3.07 12.04
CA ASN A 117 18.77 -4.22 11.94
C ASN A 117 17.67 -4.16 13.01
N LYS A 118 17.97 -3.80 14.24
CA LYS A 118 17.01 -3.64 15.32
C LYS A 118 16.03 -2.50 15.04
N GLN A 119 16.52 -1.38 14.54
CA GLN A 119 15.72 -0.20 14.24
C GLN A 119 14.76 -0.46 13.06
N ILE A 120 15.25 -1.03 11.94
CA ILE A 120 14.41 -1.36 10.79
C ILE A 120 13.38 -2.44 11.13
N THR A 121 13.74 -3.41 12.01
CA THR A 121 12.79 -4.42 12.49
C THR A 121 11.64 -3.79 13.28
N ALA A 122 11.92 -2.81 14.14
CA ALA A 122 10.88 -2.10 14.89
C ALA A 122 9.92 -1.32 13.98
N VAL A 123 10.45 -0.73 12.88
CA VAL A 123 9.60 -0.07 11.88
C VAL A 123 8.79 -1.11 11.10
N GLU A 124 9.41 -2.18 10.62
CA GLU A 124 8.71 -3.25 9.89
C GLU A 124 7.56 -3.84 10.69
N GLU A 125 7.78 -4.17 11.97
CA GLU A 125 6.75 -4.72 12.87
C GLU A 125 5.62 -3.73 13.17
N SER A 126 5.82 -2.42 13.00
CA SER A 126 4.75 -1.44 13.08
C SER A 126 3.91 -1.40 11.79
N LEU A 127 4.53 -1.61 10.65
CA LEU A 127 3.91 -1.57 9.33
C LEU A 127 3.20 -2.89 8.98
N HIS A 128 3.83 -4.03 9.29
CA HIS A 128 3.39 -5.36 8.86
C HIS A 128 3.50 -6.39 10.00
N GLN A 129 2.58 -7.38 10.02
CA GLN A 129 2.63 -8.49 10.97
C GLN A 129 3.59 -9.59 10.48
N THR A 130 4.83 -9.51 10.92
CA THR A 130 5.91 -10.42 10.49
C THR A 130 5.79 -11.86 11.04
N LYS A 131 4.97 -12.07 12.05
CA LYS A 131 4.77 -13.40 12.70
C LYS A 131 3.69 -14.24 12.03
N ALA A 132 2.82 -13.63 11.23
CA ALA A 132 1.75 -14.33 10.54
C ALA A 132 2.34 -15.23 9.44
N LYS A 133 1.92 -16.49 9.40
CA LYS A 133 2.29 -17.50 8.39
C LYS A 133 1.10 -17.99 7.58
N SER A 134 -0.09 -17.60 7.99
CA SER A 134 -1.35 -17.85 7.29
C SER A 134 -2.31 -16.68 7.49
N GLY A 135 -3.31 -16.54 6.62
CA GLY A 135 -4.35 -15.51 6.76
C GLY A 135 -5.15 -15.62 8.05
N GLN A 136 -5.19 -16.79 8.71
CA GLN A 136 -5.92 -17.00 9.97
C GLN A 136 -5.11 -16.63 11.22
N ASP A 137 -3.84 -16.32 11.09
CA ASP A 137 -2.97 -16.00 12.22
C ASP A 137 -3.30 -14.66 12.90
N VAL A 138 -4.20 -13.88 12.34
CA VAL A 138 -4.78 -12.68 12.96
C VAL A 138 -5.44 -12.99 14.32
N LEU A 139 -5.88 -14.22 14.52
CA LEU A 139 -6.43 -14.69 15.81
C LEU A 139 -5.37 -14.72 16.92
N ASN A 140 -4.10 -14.89 16.55
CA ASN A 140 -2.96 -14.96 17.48
C ASN A 140 -2.12 -13.69 17.46
N TYR A 141 -2.03 -13.03 16.30
CA TYR A 141 -1.19 -11.87 16.07
C TYR A 141 -2.01 -10.72 15.51
N PRO A 142 -2.16 -9.59 16.23
CA PRO A 142 -3.00 -8.49 15.78
C PRO A 142 -2.47 -7.89 14.48
N ILE A 143 -3.39 -7.47 13.60
CA ILE A 143 -3.09 -6.80 12.33
C ILE A 143 -2.31 -5.50 12.54
N ARG A 144 -1.51 -5.12 11.56
CA ARG A 144 -0.68 -3.91 11.56
C ARG A 144 -1.22 -2.86 10.58
N LEU A 145 -0.44 -1.80 10.36
CA LEU A 145 -0.89 -0.64 9.59
C LEU A 145 -1.33 -0.99 8.17
N ASP A 146 -0.62 -1.87 7.48
CA ASP A 146 -0.99 -2.36 6.16
C ASP A 146 -2.38 -2.98 6.12
N ASP A 147 -2.65 -3.93 6.99
CA ASP A 147 -3.95 -4.60 7.10
C ASP A 147 -5.07 -3.65 7.57
N LYS A 148 -4.75 -2.70 8.45
CA LYS A 148 -5.71 -1.68 8.89
C LYS A 148 -6.09 -0.73 7.75
N LEU A 149 -5.13 -0.31 6.92
CA LEU A 149 -5.40 0.48 5.72
C LEU A 149 -6.26 -0.32 4.72
N ALA A 150 -5.94 -1.61 4.51
CA ALA A 150 -6.75 -2.48 3.68
C ALA A 150 -8.19 -2.65 4.24
N SER A 151 -8.35 -2.70 5.57
CA SER A 151 -9.69 -2.72 6.21
C SER A 151 -10.49 -1.47 5.90
N VAL A 152 -9.87 -0.28 5.99
CA VAL A 152 -10.53 1.00 5.66
C VAL A 152 -10.91 1.02 4.18
N TYR A 153 -10.02 0.57 3.29
CA TYR A 153 -10.31 0.46 1.86
C TYR A 153 -11.52 -0.43 1.62
N ASN A 154 -11.52 -1.64 2.18
CA ASN A 154 -12.60 -2.61 2.00
C ASN A 154 -13.95 -2.07 2.53
N ALA A 155 -13.94 -1.41 3.69
CA ALA A 155 -15.14 -0.80 4.25
C ALA A 155 -15.67 0.35 3.38
N ALA A 156 -14.79 1.20 2.85
CA ALA A 156 -15.18 2.32 2.00
C ALA A 156 -15.56 1.93 0.57
N SER A 157 -15.10 0.76 0.09
CA SER A 157 -15.44 0.22 -1.23
C SER A 157 -16.75 -0.56 -1.24
N ALA A 158 -17.35 -0.81 -0.07
CA ALA A 158 -18.61 -1.53 0.03
C ALA A 158 -19.78 -0.65 -0.44
N GLY A 159 -20.46 -1.10 -1.49
CA GLY A 159 -21.59 -0.38 -2.08
C GLY A 159 -21.20 0.84 -2.93
N ASN A 160 -22.21 1.56 -3.38
CA ASN A 160 -22.09 2.73 -4.25
C ASN A 160 -22.47 4.00 -3.46
N THR A 161 -21.68 4.36 -2.46
CA THR A 161 -21.97 5.49 -1.56
C THR A 161 -20.69 6.25 -1.23
N THR A 162 -20.83 7.52 -0.83
CA THR A 162 -19.71 8.28 -0.28
C THR A 162 -19.08 7.57 0.91
N PRO A 163 -17.76 7.66 1.10
CA PRO A 163 -17.09 7.12 2.29
C PRO A 163 -17.67 7.73 3.58
N SER A 164 -17.95 6.90 4.55
CA SER A 164 -18.48 7.37 5.83
C SER A 164 -17.49 8.30 6.54
N ARG A 165 -18.01 9.17 7.42
CA ARG A 165 -17.17 10.01 8.26
C ARG A 165 -16.18 9.18 9.07
N GLN A 166 -16.63 8.05 9.61
CA GLN A 166 -15.78 7.14 10.40
C GLN A 166 -14.64 6.55 9.56
N ALA A 167 -14.90 6.19 8.30
CA ALA A 167 -13.85 5.69 7.41
C ALA A 167 -12.78 6.77 7.13
N LYS A 168 -13.20 8.02 6.93
CA LYS A 168 -12.30 9.16 6.72
C LYS A 168 -11.47 9.48 7.97
N GLU A 169 -12.09 9.47 9.15
CA GLU A 169 -11.42 9.68 10.45
C GLU A 169 -10.41 8.57 10.73
N ALA A 170 -10.80 7.30 10.54
CA ALA A 170 -9.90 6.15 10.70
C ALA A 170 -8.72 6.21 9.72
N TYR A 171 -8.96 6.57 8.47
CA TYR A 171 -7.89 6.78 7.49
C TYR A 171 -6.91 7.86 7.94
N ALA A 172 -7.40 9.02 8.39
CA ALA A 172 -6.55 10.12 8.80
C ALA A 172 -5.61 9.71 9.96
N GLU A 173 -6.13 8.96 10.95
CA GLU A 173 -5.33 8.43 12.04
C GLU A 173 -4.27 7.43 11.56
N LEU A 174 -4.66 6.47 10.72
CA LEU A 174 -3.75 5.46 10.18
C LEU A 174 -2.69 6.07 9.26
N ALA A 175 -3.06 7.06 8.45
CA ALA A 175 -2.12 7.78 7.60
C ALA A 175 -1.05 8.49 8.44
N ALA A 176 -1.43 9.20 9.49
CA ALA A 176 -0.50 9.86 10.40
C ALA A 176 0.46 8.87 11.08
N GLN A 177 -0.03 7.70 11.54
CA GLN A 177 0.81 6.64 12.10
C GLN A 177 1.78 6.07 11.05
N THR A 178 1.30 5.89 9.84
CA THR A 178 2.11 5.41 8.71
C THR A 178 3.21 6.41 8.38
N ASP A 179 2.89 7.69 8.24
CA ASP A 179 3.86 8.75 7.94
C ASP A 179 4.96 8.85 9.00
N ALA A 180 4.61 8.70 10.28
CA ALA A 180 5.57 8.65 11.37
C ALA A 180 6.53 7.45 11.24
N ALA A 181 6.02 6.26 10.89
CA ALA A 181 6.84 5.07 10.66
C ALA A 181 7.76 5.23 9.43
N LEU A 182 7.25 5.78 8.33
CA LEU A 182 8.02 6.03 7.10
C LEU A 182 9.10 7.08 7.32
N THR A 183 8.80 8.14 8.07
CA THR A 183 9.79 9.17 8.45
C THR A 183 10.92 8.57 9.29
N LYS A 184 10.58 7.67 10.23
CA LYS A 184 11.57 6.96 11.03
C LYS A 184 12.46 6.07 10.16
N LEU A 185 11.86 5.31 9.21
CA LEU A 185 12.62 4.48 8.27
C LEU A 185 13.60 5.33 7.45
N LYS A 186 13.12 6.45 6.92
CA LYS A 186 13.93 7.35 6.11
C LYS A 186 15.16 7.82 6.88
N LYS A 187 15.01 8.23 8.14
CA LYS A 187 16.14 8.63 8.99
C LYS A 187 17.16 7.52 9.19
N ILE A 188 16.70 6.30 9.48
CA ILE A 188 17.59 5.14 9.66
C ILE A 188 18.42 4.86 8.41
N VAL A 189 17.82 4.99 7.22
CA VAL A 189 18.48 4.66 5.94
C VAL A 189 19.39 5.78 5.43
N GLU A 190 19.08 7.05 5.73
CA GLU A 190 19.83 8.21 5.22
C GLU A 190 20.87 8.76 6.20
N GLU A 191 20.70 8.57 7.52
CA GLU A 191 21.54 9.22 8.55
C GLU A 191 22.47 8.24 9.29
N ASP A 192 22.23 6.92 9.26
CA ASP A 192 23.01 5.86 9.90
C ASP A 192 23.82 5.00 8.91
#